data_841e574806c55b21a383d3a57bef1f35
#
_entry.id   841e574806c55b21a383d3a57bef1f35
#
_cell.length_a   1.000
_cell.length_b   1.000
_cell.length_c   1.000
_cell.angle_alpha   90.00
_cell.angle_beta   90.00
_cell.angle_gamma   90.00
#
_symmetry.space_group_name_H-M   'P 1'
#
loop_
_entity.id
_entity.type
_entity.pdbx_description
1 polymer ?
#
loop_
_entity_poly.entity_id
_entity_poly.type
_entity_poly.pdbx_seq_one_letter_code
_entity_poly.pdbx_strand_id
1 'polypeptide(L)'
;MLHCSLWKKRWVRGLALGALYGAAWSAHGHVLPSALPPPVLHAAAPAQAAVLAAAPPRSDAAAKPYQMRVVGGLANVNQYKRWEEPFWTQTLPRLSAGRFSAEIVPFDRAGVPGQEMLRLLQLGVVPFGTVLMASLAAQYPRYTAPDLAGLNPDMASLRQSLAAFRPYLEQNLREQQGVEALAVYVYPAQVLFCRKPLSGLTDLVGRRVRVSSSGQADFVEALGAMAVFTDFSQVAASMQSGAVDCAVTGTLSGNTLGLHRLSTHLYPMPLTWGLAIFAANRRAWEGLPPDLRTLLRRELPRLEASIWEAAQRDTAEGIACNTGARTCAPEQRGDMALVPVSAQDDRQRQTLFATVVLPRWLQRCGRSCAQVWNQTIGPARGLPAPTTY
;
A
#
# COMPACT_ATOMS: atom_id res chain seq x y z
N MET A 1 -18.92 17.18 1.37
CA MET A 1 -18.96 17.33 -0.09
C MET A 1 -18.11 18.49 -0.64
N LEU A 2 -17.87 19.59 0.10
CA LEU A 2 -17.14 20.78 -0.38
C LEU A 2 -15.59 20.63 -0.43
N HIS A 3 -14.99 19.74 0.34
CA HIS A 3 -13.52 19.57 0.35
C HIS A 3 -12.96 18.77 -0.84
N CYS A 4 -13.75 17.91 -1.45
CA CYS A 4 -13.29 17.06 -2.56
C CYS A 4 -13.07 17.84 -3.88
N SER A 5 -13.81 18.95 -4.10
CA SER A 5 -13.68 19.74 -5.35
C SER A 5 -12.44 20.63 -5.39
N LEU A 6 -11.94 21.05 -4.22
CA LEU A 6 -10.74 21.90 -4.11
C LEU A 6 -9.45 21.09 -4.40
N TRP A 7 -9.44 19.82 -4.05
CA TRP A 7 -8.28 18.96 -4.26
C TRP A 7 -8.06 18.66 -5.75
N LYS A 8 -9.13 18.35 -6.50
CA LYS A 8 -9.05 18.16 -7.97
C LYS A 8 -8.54 19.39 -8.69
N LYS A 9 -8.92 20.61 -8.26
CA LYS A 9 -8.46 21.86 -8.92
C LYS A 9 -6.98 22.18 -8.68
N ARG A 10 -6.38 21.74 -7.58
CA ARG A 10 -4.96 21.98 -7.28
C ARG A 10 -4.01 21.06 -8.05
N TRP A 11 -4.42 19.83 -8.37
CA TRP A 11 -3.61 18.88 -9.16
C TRP A 11 -3.50 19.29 -10.65
N VAL A 12 -4.56 19.86 -11.22
CA VAL A 12 -4.60 20.25 -12.64
C VAL A 12 -3.82 21.56 -12.91
N ARG A 13 -3.67 22.46 -11.92
CA ARG A 13 -2.94 23.72 -12.11
C ARG A 13 -1.42 23.61 -12.10
N GLY A 14 -0.86 22.49 -11.72
CA GLY A 14 0.59 22.25 -11.73
C GLY A 14 1.18 21.85 -13.09
N LEU A 15 0.36 21.63 -14.11
CA LEU A 15 0.79 21.13 -15.44
C LEU A 15 0.85 22.19 -16.53
N ALA A 16 0.56 23.46 -16.25
CA ALA A 16 0.38 24.49 -17.30
C ALA A 16 1.45 25.59 -17.37
N LEU A 17 2.63 25.45 -16.74
CA LEU A 17 3.70 26.47 -16.79
C LEU A 17 5.07 25.84 -17.06
N GLY A 18 5.25 25.34 -18.25
CA GLY A 18 6.52 24.80 -18.71
C GLY A 18 6.68 24.78 -20.22
N ALA A 19 6.50 25.88 -20.90
CA ALA A 19 7.03 26.08 -22.27
C ALA A 19 6.97 27.57 -22.65
N LEU A 20 8.08 28.06 -23.15
CA LEU A 20 8.38 29.32 -23.82
C LEU A 20 9.26 30.28 -22.99
N TYR A 21 10.58 30.18 -23.22
CA TYR A 21 11.44 31.30 -23.57
C TYR A 21 12.71 30.75 -24.22
N GLY A 22 12.77 30.88 -25.52
CA GLY A 22 13.95 30.67 -26.34
C GLY A 22 14.63 32.00 -26.63
N ALA A 23 15.93 31.94 -26.59
CA ALA A 23 16.94 32.67 -27.37
C ALA A 23 16.83 34.21 -27.59
N ALA A 24 17.86 34.92 -27.12
CA ALA A 24 18.57 35.90 -27.97
C ALA A 24 19.96 36.19 -27.33
N TRP A 25 20.99 35.80 -28.04
CA TRP A 25 22.37 36.26 -27.84
C TRP A 25 22.52 37.65 -28.49
N SER A 26 23.17 38.59 -27.80
CA SER A 26 23.84 39.72 -28.43
C SER A 26 25.11 40.06 -27.64
N ALA A 27 26.22 40.01 -28.33
CA ALA A 27 27.56 40.38 -27.91
C ALA A 27 27.77 41.89 -28.05
N HIS A 28 28.46 42.54 -27.13
CA HIS A 28 29.25 43.78 -27.26
C HIS A 28 30.13 43.84 -26.01
N GLY A 29 31.42 43.86 -26.02
CA GLY A 29 32.30 44.85 -26.60
C GLY A 29 33.16 45.39 -25.46
N HIS A 30 34.45 45.08 -25.44
CA HIS A 30 35.52 45.54 -24.50
C HIS A 30 35.57 47.04 -24.32
N VAL A 31 35.88 47.52 -23.10
CA VAL A 31 36.83 48.65 -22.84
C VAL A 31 37.40 48.53 -21.44
N LEU A 32 38.71 48.41 -21.31
CA LEU A 32 39.53 48.80 -20.13
C LEU A 32 39.89 50.28 -20.28
N PRO A 33 40.00 51.04 -19.17
CA PRO A 33 41.30 51.55 -18.79
C PRO A 33 41.57 51.69 -17.26
N SER A 34 42.78 51.46 -16.91
CA SER A 34 43.86 52.37 -16.42
C SER A 34 43.86 52.87 -14.98
N ALA A 35 44.94 52.47 -14.28
CA ALA A 35 45.78 53.18 -13.35
C ALA A 35 45.27 53.61 -11.97
N LEU A 36 45.87 53.00 -10.94
CA LEU A 36 45.86 53.38 -9.54
C LEU A 36 46.91 54.44 -9.23
N PRO A 37 46.68 55.40 -8.34
CA PRO A 37 47.74 56.18 -7.65
C PRO A 37 48.20 55.54 -6.37
N PRO A 38 49.42 55.89 -5.84
CA PRO A 38 50.08 55.19 -4.76
C PRO A 38 49.61 55.58 -3.35
N PRO A 39 49.96 54.80 -2.32
CA PRO A 39 49.41 54.93 -0.97
C PRO A 39 50.05 56.01 -0.15
N VAL A 40 49.24 56.78 0.57
CA VAL A 40 49.74 57.74 1.61
C VAL A 40 49.69 57.04 2.97
N LEU A 41 50.84 56.92 3.58
CA LEU A 41 51.04 56.47 4.96
C LEU A 41 50.51 57.54 5.94
N HIS A 42 49.52 57.22 6.74
CA HIS A 42 49.14 57.99 7.95
C HIS A 42 49.27 57.12 9.19
N ALA A 43 49.84 57.78 10.19
CA ALA A 43 50.31 57.23 11.46
C ALA A 43 49.17 56.61 12.30
N ALA A 44 49.55 55.59 13.09
CA ALA A 44 48.73 54.85 14.00
C ALA A 44 48.31 55.70 15.23
N ALA A 45 47.04 55.67 15.57
CA ALA A 45 46.53 56.04 16.88
C ALA A 45 46.05 54.76 17.65
N PRO A 46 46.12 54.74 18.99
CA PRO A 46 45.99 53.49 19.75
C PRO A 46 44.57 52.90 19.74
N ALA A 47 44.54 51.58 19.62
CA ALA A 47 43.32 50.79 19.63
C ALA A 47 42.64 50.79 21.02
N GLN A 48 41.45 51.34 21.08
CA GLN A 48 40.50 51.04 22.15
C GLN A 48 39.84 49.70 21.85
N ALA A 49 40.03 48.73 22.76
CA ALA A 49 39.38 47.45 22.71
C ALA A 49 37.85 47.63 22.89
N ALA A 50 37.11 47.63 21.82
CA ALA A 50 35.64 47.48 21.86
C ALA A 50 35.35 46.05 22.23
N VAL A 51 34.77 45.84 23.42
CA VAL A 51 34.12 44.59 23.83
C VAL A 51 32.94 44.36 22.87
N LEU A 52 33.13 43.45 21.92
CA LEU A 52 32.06 42.95 21.09
C LEU A 52 31.05 42.21 22.01
N ALA A 53 29.98 42.90 22.42
CA ALA A 53 28.81 42.25 22.98
C ALA A 53 28.32 41.21 21.94
N ALA A 54 28.42 39.95 22.32
CA ALA A 54 27.85 38.86 21.53
C ALA A 54 26.37 39.18 21.27
N ALA A 55 26.01 39.33 19.99
CA ALA A 55 24.62 39.44 19.58
C ALA A 55 23.85 38.25 20.13
N PRO A 56 22.65 38.41 20.70
CA PRO A 56 21.87 37.29 21.13
C PRO A 56 21.60 36.37 19.93
N PRO A 57 21.57 35.04 20.15
CA PRO A 57 21.30 34.11 19.06
C PRO A 57 19.98 34.53 18.40
N ARG A 58 20.05 34.74 17.09
CA ARG A 58 18.84 35.01 16.29
C ARG A 58 17.87 33.91 16.63
N SER A 59 16.71 34.25 17.18
CA SER A 59 15.59 33.36 17.29
C SER A 59 15.34 32.81 15.88
N ASP A 60 15.58 31.51 15.69
CA ASP A 60 15.20 30.82 14.48
C ASP A 60 13.71 31.13 14.28
N ALA A 61 13.43 32.00 13.32
CA ALA A 61 12.07 32.18 12.82
C ALA A 61 11.60 30.78 12.45
N ALA A 62 10.62 30.25 13.18
CA ALA A 62 10.17 28.87 13.06
C ALA A 62 9.99 28.55 11.59
N ALA A 63 10.93 27.80 11.02
CA ALA A 63 10.88 27.41 9.62
C ALA A 63 9.52 26.75 9.39
N LYS A 64 8.81 27.15 8.32
CA LYS A 64 7.50 26.55 8.00
C LYS A 64 7.63 25.03 7.97
N PRO A 65 6.71 24.30 8.63
CA PRO A 65 6.76 22.84 8.63
C PRO A 65 6.85 22.29 7.21
N TYR A 66 7.73 21.34 6.99
CA TYR A 66 7.79 20.62 5.72
C TYR A 66 6.55 19.73 5.62
N GLN A 67 5.73 19.96 4.61
CA GLN A 67 4.47 19.24 4.43
C GLN A 67 4.58 18.22 3.30
N MET A 68 4.33 16.95 3.63
CA MET A 68 4.23 15.84 2.67
C MET A 68 2.79 15.69 2.15
N ARG A 69 2.64 15.12 0.97
CA ARG A 69 1.37 14.63 0.42
C ARG A 69 1.44 13.12 0.27
N VAL A 70 0.47 12.43 0.85
CA VAL A 70 0.40 10.97 0.89
C VAL A 70 -0.96 10.52 0.37
N VAL A 71 -0.98 9.52 -0.49
CA VAL A 71 -2.20 8.81 -0.87
C VAL A 71 -2.21 7.48 -0.09
N GLY A 72 -3.08 7.39 0.91
CA GLY A 72 -3.20 6.22 1.78
C GLY A 72 -3.97 5.06 1.16
N GLY A 73 -4.13 3.99 1.94
CA GLY A 73 -4.89 2.81 1.57
C GLY A 73 -6.41 3.05 1.50
N LEU A 74 -7.19 2.00 1.74
CA LEU A 74 -8.67 2.05 1.69
C LEU A 74 -9.26 2.79 2.88
N ALA A 75 -10.16 3.76 2.65
CA ALA A 75 -10.74 4.65 3.65
C ALA A 75 -11.46 3.94 4.81
N ASN A 76 -12.16 2.85 4.51
CA ASN A 76 -13.11 2.25 5.45
C ASN A 76 -12.56 1.03 6.20
N VAL A 77 -11.25 0.81 6.20
CA VAL A 77 -10.61 -0.31 6.91
C VAL A 77 -9.76 0.17 8.08
N ASN A 78 -9.59 -0.69 9.10
CA ASN A 78 -8.82 -0.38 10.29
C ASN A 78 -7.37 0.02 9.99
N GLN A 79 -6.74 -0.62 9.00
CA GLN A 79 -5.37 -0.30 8.59
C GLN A 79 -5.21 1.19 8.30
N TYR A 80 -6.14 1.82 7.55
CA TYR A 80 -6.10 3.25 7.28
C TYR A 80 -6.46 4.05 8.53
N LYS A 81 -7.65 3.80 9.12
CA LYS A 81 -8.21 4.63 10.19
C LYS A 81 -7.42 4.60 11.49
N ARG A 82 -6.88 3.45 11.86
CA ARG A 82 -6.18 3.26 13.15
C ARG A 82 -4.65 3.35 13.02
N TRP A 83 -4.09 3.24 11.81
CA TRP A 83 -2.65 3.14 11.62
C TRP A 83 -2.10 4.16 10.63
N GLU A 84 -2.50 4.15 9.36
CA GLU A 84 -1.93 5.05 8.36
C GLU A 84 -2.24 6.52 8.67
N GLU A 85 -3.50 6.89 8.77
CA GLU A 85 -3.91 8.28 9.00
C GLU A 85 -3.35 8.85 10.31
N PRO A 86 -3.45 8.17 11.49
CA PRO A 86 -2.86 8.67 12.74
C PRO A 86 -1.32 8.77 12.69
N PHE A 87 -0.65 7.89 11.96
CA PHE A 87 0.80 7.99 11.80
C PHE A 87 1.19 9.31 11.13
N TRP A 88 0.56 9.63 10.01
CA TRP A 88 0.90 10.80 9.21
C TRP A 88 0.42 12.12 9.81
N THR A 89 -0.77 12.12 10.46
CA THR A 89 -1.42 13.33 10.97
C THR A 89 -1.07 13.65 12.42
N GLN A 90 -0.66 12.67 13.22
CA GLN A 90 -0.41 12.82 14.64
C GLN A 90 1.00 12.38 15.05
N THR A 91 1.40 11.14 14.69
CA THR A 91 2.67 10.56 15.16
C THR A 91 3.86 11.25 14.54
N LEU A 92 3.88 11.49 13.23
CA LEU A 92 4.97 12.18 12.53
C LEU A 92 5.17 13.61 13.05
N PRO A 93 4.13 14.46 13.18
CA PRO A 93 4.28 15.79 13.78
C PRO A 93 4.83 15.74 15.20
N ARG A 94 4.31 14.85 16.04
CA ARG A 94 4.78 14.70 17.44
C ARG A 94 6.25 14.29 17.50
N LEU A 95 6.68 13.30 16.73
CA LEU A 95 8.06 12.81 16.70
C LEU A 95 9.06 13.83 16.14
N SER A 96 8.59 14.77 15.36
CA SER A 96 9.41 15.82 14.74
C SER A 96 9.32 17.17 15.44
N ALA A 97 8.64 17.26 16.58
CA ALA A 97 8.34 18.52 17.27
C ALA A 97 7.69 19.57 16.33
N GLY A 98 6.76 19.13 15.49
CA GLY A 98 6.04 19.97 14.54
C GLY A 98 6.81 20.35 13.26
N ARG A 99 8.06 19.92 13.10
CA ARG A 99 8.86 20.25 11.90
C ARG A 99 8.36 19.56 10.63
N PHE A 100 7.73 18.39 10.74
CA PHE A 100 7.21 17.61 9.62
C PHE A 100 5.74 17.30 9.83
N SER A 101 4.96 17.43 8.77
CA SER A 101 3.56 17.07 8.72
C SER A 101 3.22 16.41 7.39
N ALA A 102 2.09 15.72 7.32
CA ALA A 102 1.58 15.16 6.07
C ALA A 102 0.07 15.37 5.95
N GLU A 103 -0.35 15.68 4.72
CA GLU A 103 -1.74 15.55 4.31
C GLU A 103 -1.91 14.16 3.68
N ILE A 104 -2.79 13.34 4.25
CA ILE A 104 -3.08 12.01 3.75
C ILE A 104 -4.54 11.90 3.33
N VAL A 105 -4.77 11.33 2.14
CA VAL A 105 -6.11 11.05 1.61
C VAL A 105 -6.13 9.61 1.12
N PRO A 106 -7.12 8.79 1.49
CA PRO A 106 -7.20 7.42 0.99
C PRO A 106 -7.52 7.40 -0.51
N PHE A 107 -6.92 6.45 -1.27
CA PHE A 107 -6.96 6.47 -2.73
C PHE A 107 -8.39 6.38 -3.30
N ASP A 108 -9.29 5.63 -2.63
CA ASP A 108 -10.69 5.47 -3.03
C ASP A 108 -11.53 6.75 -2.82
N ARG A 109 -11.07 7.69 -2.00
CA ARG A 109 -11.65 9.05 -1.86
C ARG A 109 -10.91 10.09 -2.70
N ALA A 110 -9.63 9.86 -2.98
CA ALA A 110 -8.83 10.72 -3.84
C ALA A 110 -9.24 10.60 -5.33
N GLY A 111 -10.08 9.62 -5.68
CA GLY A 111 -10.47 9.31 -7.05
C GLY A 111 -9.30 8.72 -7.86
N VAL A 112 -8.39 8.02 -7.19
CA VAL A 112 -7.27 7.32 -7.81
C VAL A 112 -7.65 5.85 -7.99
N PRO A 113 -7.69 5.32 -9.22
CA PRO A 113 -7.90 3.89 -9.43
C PRO A 113 -6.74 3.08 -8.84
N GLY A 114 -7.04 2.05 -8.05
CA GLY A 114 -6.00 1.26 -7.37
C GLY A 114 -4.98 0.64 -8.32
N GLN A 115 -5.39 0.22 -9.52
CA GLN A 115 -4.52 -0.32 -10.56
C GLN A 115 -3.54 0.70 -11.15
N GLU A 116 -3.86 1.99 -11.08
CA GLU A 116 -3.01 3.07 -11.61
C GLU A 116 -2.01 3.60 -10.56
N MET A 117 -2.13 3.22 -9.29
CA MET A 117 -1.34 3.78 -8.20
C MET A 117 0.17 3.64 -8.44
N LEU A 118 0.64 2.45 -8.85
CA LEU A 118 2.06 2.24 -9.13
C LEU A 118 2.55 3.14 -10.27
N ARG A 119 1.77 3.29 -11.34
CA ARG A 119 2.10 4.17 -12.46
C ARG A 119 2.14 5.64 -12.04
N LEU A 120 1.21 6.09 -11.20
CA LEU A 120 1.21 7.46 -10.69
C LEU A 120 2.40 7.75 -9.77
N LEU A 121 2.85 6.75 -9.00
CA LEU A 121 4.12 6.83 -8.26
C LEU A 121 5.32 6.93 -9.19
N GLN A 122 5.40 6.10 -10.23
CA GLN A 122 6.47 6.15 -11.24
C GLN A 122 6.59 7.53 -11.88
N LEU A 123 5.47 8.12 -12.25
CA LEU A 123 5.40 9.43 -12.89
C LEU A 123 5.61 10.60 -11.91
N GLY A 124 5.64 10.34 -10.60
CA GLY A 124 5.76 11.37 -9.56
C GLY A 124 4.49 12.22 -9.38
N VAL A 125 3.38 11.84 -10.00
CA VAL A 125 2.06 12.48 -9.80
C VAL A 125 1.60 12.24 -8.36
N VAL A 126 1.79 11.02 -7.87
CA VAL A 126 1.68 10.67 -6.45
C VAL A 126 3.10 10.54 -5.90
N PRO A 127 3.55 11.44 -5.01
CA PRO A 127 4.89 11.36 -4.46
C PRO A 127 5.06 10.22 -3.44
N PHE A 128 4.03 9.95 -2.63
CA PHE A 128 3.99 8.87 -1.62
C PHE A 128 2.61 8.22 -1.65
N GLY A 129 2.54 6.89 -1.69
CA GLY A 129 1.24 6.22 -1.75
C GLY A 129 1.27 4.74 -1.37
N THR A 130 0.09 4.24 -0.97
CA THR A 130 -0.16 2.84 -0.66
C THR A 130 -0.71 2.13 -1.89
N VAL A 131 -0.01 1.11 -2.37
CA VAL A 131 -0.34 0.29 -3.55
C VAL A 131 -0.85 -1.06 -3.07
N LEU A 132 -2.09 -1.41 -3.36
CA LEU A 132 -2.61 -2.76 -3.13
C LEU A 132 -1.95 -3.73 -4.11
N MET A 133 -1.27 -4.78 -3.63
CA MET A 133 -0.61 -5.75 -4.51
C MET A 133 -1.61 -6.52 -5.38
N ALA A 134 -2.81 -6.80 -4.86
CA ALA A 134 -3.89 -7.41 -5.63
C ALA A 134 -4.28 -6.60 -6.87
N SER A 135 -4.26 -5.26 -6.80
CA SER A 135 -4.57 -4.38 -7.93
C SER A 135 -3.50 -4.41 -9.03
N LEU A 136 -2.31 -4.91 -8.73
CA LEU A 136 -1.21 -5.05 -9.68
C LEU A 136 -1.28 -6.34 -10.52
N ALA A 137 -2.18 -7.25 -10.20
CA ALA A 137 -2.20 -8.61 -10.75
C ALA A 137 -2.29 -8.66 -12.29
N ALA A 138 -2.95 -7.71 -12.94
CA ALA A 138 -3.10 -7.65 -14.39
C ALA A 138 -1.87 -7.06 -15.08
N GLN A 139 -1.34 -5.93 -14.59
CA GLN A 139 -0.27 -5.18 -15.24
C GLN A 139 1.13 -5.62 -14.77
N TYR A 140 1.26 -6.00 -13.50
CA TYR A 140 2.52 -6.34 -12.84
C TYR A 140 2.39 -7.63 -12.02
N PRO A 141 2.04 -8.78 -12.64
CA PRO A 141 1.73 -10.02 -11.93
C PRO A 141 2.86 -10.49 -11.01
N ARG A 142 4.12 -10.16 -11.31
CA ARG A 142 5.29 -10.54 -10.51
C ARG A 142 5.21 -10.09 -9.06
N TYR A 143 4.62 -8.93 -8.78
CA TYR A 143 4.54 -8.41 -7.42
C TYR A 143 3.49 -9.11 -6.57
N THR A 144 2.58 -9.89 -7.15
CA THR A 144 1.56 -10.64 -6.40
C THR A 144 2.05 -11.98 -5.85
N ALA A 145 3.27 -12.42 -6.21
CA ALA A 145 3.82 -13.72 -5.85
C ALA A 145 3.68 -14.10 -4.35
N PRO A 146 3.97 -13.23 -3.36
CA PRO A 146 3.95 -13.65 -1.97
C PRO A 146 2.55 -13.88 -1.39
N ASP A 147 1.48 -13.45 -2.10
CA ASP A 147 0.09 -13.58 -1.62
C ASP A 147 -0.84 -14.17 -2.69
N LEU A 148 -0.34 -15.15 -3.45
CA LEU A 148 -1.17 -15.91 -4.38
C LEU A 148 -2.24 -16.71 -3.63
N ALA A 149 -3.44 -16.81 -4.21
CA ALA A 149 -4.58 -17.48 -3.56
C ALA A 149 -4.26 -18.95 -3.26
N GLY A 150 -4.49 -19.34 -2.00
CA GLY A 150 -4.21 -20.69 -1.52
C GLY A 150 -2.76 -20.96 -1.08
N LEU A 151 -1.82 -20.01 -1.27
CA LEU A 151 -0.42 -20.19 -0.86
C LEU A 151 -0.24 -20.21 0.67
N ASN A 152 -0.85 -19.26 1.38
CA ASN A 152 -0.57 -18.99 2.78
C ASN A 152 -1.80 -19.32 3.65
N PRO A 153 -1.85 -20.49 4.30
CA PRO A 153 -2.97 -20.86 5.16
C PRO A 153 -3.03 -20.06 6.45
N ASP A 154 -1.94 -19.41 6.86
CA ASP A 154 -1.83 -18.65 8.09
C ASP A 154 -0.83 -17.48 7.96
N MET A 155 -0.82 -16.60 8.96
CA MET A 155 0.03 -15.42 9.02
C MET A 155 1.54 -15.78 9.06
N ALA A 156 1.91 -16.88 9.66
CA ALA A 156 3.32 -17.33 9.74
C ALA A 156 3.83 -17.71 8.34
N SER A 157 3.04 -18.45 7.60
CA SER A 157 3.28 -18.80 6.21
C SER A 157 3.40 -17.57 5.30
N LEU A 158 2.52 -16.58 5.47
CA LEU A 158 2.59 -15.31 4.74
C LEU A 158 3.88 -14.55 5.06
N ARG A 159 4.27 -14.46 6.34
CA ARG A 159 5.53 -13.82 6.75
C ARG A 159 6.73 -14.50 6.10
N GLN A 160 6.75 -15.82 6.05
CA GLN A 160 7.81 -16.59 5.41
C GLN A 160 7.87 -16.32 3.91
N SER A 161 6.73 -16.33 3.22
CA SER A 161 6.64 -16.03 1.79
C SER A 161 7.10 -14.62 1.47
N LEU A 162 6.65 -13.63 2.26
CA LEU A 162 7.05 -12.23 2.06
C LEU A 162 8.54 -12.01 2.38
N ALA A 163 9.05 -12.58 3.47
CA ALA A 163 10.46 -12.43 3.85
C ALA A 163 11.39 -12.95 2.76
N ALA A 164 11.05 -14.09 2.14
CA ALA A 164 11.82 -14.64 1.02
C ALA A 164 11.75 -13.78 -0.25
N PHE A 165 10.62 -13.12 -0.49
CA PHE A 165 10.39 -12.33 -1.71
C PHE A 165 10.80 -10.87 -1.59
N ARG A 166 10.81 -10.31 -0.40
CA ARG A 166 10.99 -8.87 -0.11
C ARG A 166 12.24 -8.26 -0.74
N PRO A 167 13.44 -8.88 -0.67
CA PRO A 167 14.63 -8.31 -1.30
C PRO A 167 14.46 -8.10 -2.81
N TYR A 168 13.89 -9.08 -3.50
CA TYR A 168 13.57 -8.97 -4.91
C TYR A 168 12.52 -7.87 -5.19
N LEU A 169 11.46 -7.82 -4.40
CA LEU A 169 10.40 -6.80 -4.52
C LEU A 169 10.98 -5.39 -4.44
N GLU A 170 11.75 -5.11 -3.39
CA GLU A 170 12.34 -3.78 -3.14
C GLU A 170 13.34 -3.40 -4.23
N GLN A 171 14.23 -4.32 -4.61
CA GLN A 171 15.20 -4.09 -5.69
C GLN A 171 14.49 -3.83 -7.03
N ASN A 172 13.53 -4.69 -7.41
CA ASN A 172 12.85 -4.57 -8.69
C ASN A 172 12.00 -3.30 -8.79
N LEU A 173 11.30 -2.90 -7.72
CA LEU A 173 10.57 -1.63 -7.68
C LEU A 173 11.52 -0.43 -7.84
N ARG A 174 12.66 -0.45 -7.17
CA ARG A 174 13.65 0.63 -7.26
C ARG A 174 14.28 0.73 -8.65
N GLU A 175 14.73 -0.39 -9.21
CA GLU A 175 15.49 -0.41 -10.45
C GLU A 175 14.62 -0.31 -11.69
N GLN A 176 13.47 -1.01 -11.71
CA GLN A 176 12.63 -1.11 -12.89
C GLN A 176 11.47 -0.12 -12.89
N GLN A 177 11.03 0.33 -11.70
CA GLN A 177 9.87 1.20 -11.59
C GLN A 177 10.21 2.62 -11.09
N GLY A 178 11.44 2.85 -10.63
CA GLY A 178 11.82 4.14 -10.05
C GLY A 178 11.02 4.48 -8.78
N VAL A 179 10.60 3.45 -8.05
CA VAL A 179 9.77 3.53 -6.85
C VAL A 179 10.49 2.89 -5.68
N GLU A 180 10.56 3.60 -4.56
CA GLU A 180 11.14 3.12 -3.31
C GLU A 180 10.05 2.48 -2.46
N ALA A 181 10.15 1.17 -2.18
CA ALA A 181 9.28 0.50 -1.22
C ALA A 181 9.74 0.84 0.21
N LEU A 182 8.85 1.35 1.03
CA LEU A 182 9.16 1.86 2.36
C LEU A 182 8.60 0.98 3.49
N ALA A 183 7.47 0.32 3.24
CA ALA A 183 6.84 -0.64 4.15
C ALA A 183 5.94 -1.59 3.35
N VAL A 184 5.66 -2.78 3.91
CA VAL A 184 4.68 -3.72 3.35
C VAL A 184 3.61 -3.98 4.41
N TYR A 185 2.41 -3.46 4.17
CA TYR A 185 1.27 -3.62 5.04
C TYR A 185 0.49 -4.89 4.70
N VAL A 186 -0.29 -5.37 5.66
CA VAL A 186 -1.16 -6.54 5.48
C VAL A 186 -2.57 -6.23 6.00
N TYR A 187 -3.57 -6.78 5.33
CA TYR A 187 -4.96 -6.78 5.76
C TYR A 187 -5.32 -8.08 6.50
N PRO A 188 -6.46 -8.13 7.22
CA PRO A 188 -6.98 -9.37 7.77
C PRO A 188 -7.18 -10.44 6.71
N ALA A 189 -7.11 -11.72 7.11
CA ALA A 189 -7.32 -12.87 6.23
C ALA A 189 -8.58 -12.68 5.36
N GLN A 190 -8.42 -12.81 4.05
CA GLN A 190 -9.51 -12.73 3.11
C GLN A 190 -10.14 -14.09 2.93
N VAL A 191 -11.39 -14.19 3.33
CA VAL A 191 -12.17 -15.41 3.46
C VAL A 191 -13.48 -15.28 2.69
N LEU A 192 -14.28 -16.34 2.62
CA LEU A 192 -15.55 -16.31 1.92
C LEU A 192 -16.71 -15.92 2.85
N PHE A 193 -17.46 -14.91 2.41
CA PHE A 193 -18.77 -14.51 2.93
C PHE A 193 -19.82 -14.94 1.93
N CYS A 194 -20.74 -15.83 2.30
CA CYS A 194 -21.75 -16.38 1.37
C CYS A 194 -23.18 -16.10 1.85
N ARG A 195 -24.06 -15.73 0.91
CA ARG A 195 -25.49 -15.44 1.16
C ARG A 195 -26.33 -16.69 1.37
N LYS A 196 -25.88 -17.82 0.83
CA LYS A 196 -26.57 -19.13 0.93
C LYS A 196 -25.70 -20.11 1.68
N PRO A 197 -26.29 -21.15 2.29
CA PRO A 197 -25.55 -22.17 2.99
C PRO A 197 -24.36 -22.71 2.20
N LEU A 198 -23.25 -22.91 2.92
CA LEU A 198 -21.99 -23.43 2.42
C LEU A 198 -21.47 -24.43 3.46
N SER A 199 -21.07 -25.62 3.06
CA SER A 199 -20.47 -26.64 3.94
C SER A 199 -19.00 -26.89 3.66
N GLY A 200 -18.48 -26.45 2.51
CA GLY A 200 -17.08 -26.55 2.08
C GLY A 200 -16.85 -25.96 0.70
N LEU A 201 -15.64 -26.11 0.17
CA LEU A 201 -15.22 -25.54 -1.10
C LEU A 201 -16.04 -26.08 -2.29
N THR A 202 -16.50 -27.33 -2.22
CA THR A 202 -17.29 -27.96 -3.30
C THR A 202 -18.62 -27.27 -3.56
N ASP A 203 -19.18 -26.58 -2.56
CA ASP A 203 -20.44 -25.86 -2.69
C ASP A 203 -20.32 -24.54 -3.48
N LEU A 204 -19.11 -24.19 -3.91
CA LEU A 204 -18.89 -23.02 -4.77
C LEU A 204 -19.24 -23.24 -6.22
N VAL A 205 -19.44 -24.49 -6.65
CA VAL A 205 -19.85 -24.81 -8.04
C VAL A 205 -21.06 -24.00 -8.46
N GLY A 206 -20.95 -23.28 -9.59
CA GLY A 206 -22.01 -22.45 -10.16
C GLY A 206 -22.29 -21.15 -9.42
N ARG A 207 -21.63 -20.84 -8.29
CA ARG A 207 -21.82 -19.57 -7.57
C ARG A 207 -21.01 -18.45 -8.21
N ARG A 208 -21.56 -17.26 -8.19
CA ARG A 208 -20.83 -16.02 -8.55
C ARG A 208 -20.09 -15.54 -7.30
N VAL A 209 -18.77 -15.49 -7.40
CA VAL A 209 -17.91 -15.13 -6.28
C VAL A 209 -17.18 -13.83 -6.59
N ARG A 210 -17.41 -12.80 -5.77
CA ARG A 210 -16.63 -11.57 -5.85
C ARG A 210 -15.18 -11.83 -5.51
N VAL A 211 -14.28 -11.37 -6.38
CA VAL A 211 -12.82 -11.46 -6.23
C VAL A 211 -12.16 -10.10 -6.43
N SER A 212 -10.94 -9.93 -5.91
CA SER A 212 -10.15 -8.71 -6.04
C SER A 212 -8.84 -8.90 -6.84
N SER A 213 -8.51 -10.13 -7.22
CA SER A 213 -7.28 -10.42 -7.98
C SER A 213 -7.44 -11.61 -8.91
N SER A 214 -6.59 -11.68 -9.94
CA SER A 214 -6.55 -12.83 -10.86
C SER A 214 -6.25 -14.15 -10.12
N GLY A 215 -5.42 -14.12 -9.08
CA GLY A 215 -5.13 -15.34 -8.30
C GLY A 215 -6.36 -15.86 -7.54
N GLN A 216 -7.20 -14.97 -7.00
CA GLN A 216 -8.48 -15.36 -6.40
C GLN A 216 -9.44 -15.90 -7.47
N ALA A 217 -9.48 -15.28 -8.66
CA ALA A 217 -10.28 -15.77 -9.78
C ALA A 217 -9.86 -17.19 -10.19
N ASP A 218 -8.56 -17.40 -10.41
CA ASP A 218 -8.04 -18.73 -10.73
C ASP A 218 -8.46 -19.80 -9.73
N PHE A 219 -8.43 -19.45 -8.43
CA PHE A 219 -8.79 -20.38 -7.36
C PHE A 219 -10.28 -20.74 -7.37
N VAL A 220 -11.16 -19.74 -7.43
CA VAL A 220 -12.62 -20.00 -7.36
C VAL A 220 -13.14 -20.61 -8.65
N GLU A 221 -12.60 -20.25 -9.82
CA GLU A 221 -12.95 -20.85 -11.10
C GLU A 221 -12.54 -22.34 -11.18
N ALA A 222 -11.39 -22.69 -10.59
CA ALA A 222 -10.98 -24.09 -10.48
C ALA A 222 -11.93 -24.94 -9.61
N LEU A 223 -12.73 -24.29 -8.76
CA LEU A 223 -13.82 -24.93 -8.00
C LEU A 223 -15.16 -24.90 -8.73
N GLY A 224 -15.21 -24.49 -10.00
CA GLY A 224 -16.42 -24.39 -10.80
C GLY A 224 -17.30 -23.17 -10.47
N ALA A 225 -16.78 -22.19 -9.75
CA ALA A 225 -17.45 -20.91 -9.52
C ALA A 225 -17.22 -19.93 -10.68
N MET A 226 -18.02 -18.87 -10.73
CA MET A 226 -17.82 -17.73 -11.64
C MET A 226 -17.20 -16.57 -10.89
N ALA A 227 -15.97 -16.17 -11.27
CA ALA A 227 -15.31 -15.01 -10.68
C ALA A 227 -15.94 -13.70 -11.18
N VAL A 228 -16.25 -12.79 -10.26
CA VAL A 228 -16.76 -11.45 -10.54
C VAL A 228 -15.82 -10.43 -9.93
N PHE A 229 -15.07 -9.71 -10.77
CA PHE A 229 -14.18 -8.65 -10.32
C PHE A 229 -14.98 -7.42 -9.87
N THR A 230 -14.76 -6.99 -8.65
CA THR A 230 -15.51 -5.86 -8.07
C THR A 230 -14.61 -5.11 -7.09
N ASP A 231 -14.58 -3.78 -7.19
CA ASP A 231 -13.86 -2.92 -6.27
C ASP A 231 -14.39 -3.05 -4.84
N PHE A 232 -13.51 -2.81 -3.86
CA PHE A 232 -13.85 -2.97 -2.44
C PHE A 232 -15.07 -2.13 -2.03
N SER A 233 -15.18 -0.91 -2.53
CA SER A 233 -16.33 -0.02 -2.28
C SER A 233 -17.68 -0.54 -2.78
N GLN A 234 -17.67 -1.46 -3.75
CA GLN A 234 -18.86 -2.02 -4.38
C GLN A 234 -19.28 -3.40 -3.83
N VAL A 235 -18.49 -3.98 -2.93
CA VAL A 235 -18.73 -5.35 -2.43
C VAL A 235 -20.10 -5.48 -1.77
N ALA A 236 -20.46 -4.58 -0.85
CA ALA A 236 -21.75 -4.61 -0.15
C ALA A 236 -22.92 -4.44 -1.12
N ALA A 237 -22.84 -3.51 -2.06
CA ALA A 237 -23.88 -3.30 -3.09
C ALA A 237 -24.04 -4.53 -3.99
N SER A 238 -22.94 -5.19 -4.40
CA SER A 238 -22.97 -6.39 -5.22
C SER A 238 -23.57 -7.59 -4.48
N MET A 239 -23.30 -7.71 -3.18
CA MET A 239 -23.93 -8.71 -2.32
C MET A 239 -25.42 -8.42 -2.14
N GLN A 240 -25.79 -7.18 -1.84
CA GLN A 240 -27.17 -6.77 -1.59
C GLN A 240 -28.07 -6.96 -2.83
N SER A 241 -27.60 -6.55 -4.01
CA SER A 241 -28.33 -6.70 -5.28
C SER A 241 -28.42 -8.16 -5.75
N GLY A 242 -27.63 -9.05 -5.17
CA GLY A 242 -27.53 -10.43 -5.66
C GLY A 242 -26.70 -10.58 -6.93
N ALA A 243 -25.92 -9.57 -7.32
CA ALA A 243 -24.97 -9.69 -8.43
C ALA A 243 -23.91 -10.76 -8.15
N VAL A 244 -23.58 -10.99 -6.88
CA VAL A 244 -22.73 -12.08 -6.42
C VAL A 244 -23.41 -12.89 -5.31
N ASP A 245 -23.06 -14.16 -5.23
CA ASP A 245 -23.58 -15.11 -4.23
C ASP A 245 -22.66 -15.20 -3.00
N CYS A 246 -21.34 -14.99 -3.23
CA CYS A 246 -20.30 -14.93 -2.20
C CYS A 246 -19.32 -13.79 -2.49
N ALA A 247 -18.58 -13.37 -1.48
CA ALA A 247 -17.49 -12.42 -1.63
C ALA A 247 -16.23 -12.88 -0.89
N VAL A 248 -15.06 -12.77 -1.53
CA VAL A 248 -13.76 -12.90 -0.89
C VAL A 248 -13.34 -11.53 -0.38
N THR A 249 -13.19 -11.38 0.94
CA THR A 249 -12.73 -10.14 1.57
C THR A 249 -12.20 -10.40 2.99
N GLY A 250 -11.51 -9.42 3.57
CA GLY A 250 -10.95 -9.52 4.93
C GLY A 250 -12.06 -9.73 5.98
N THR A 251 -11.78 -10.55 6.98
CA THR A 251 -12.76 -10.91 8.02
C THR A 251 -13.37 -9.69 8.70
N LEU A 252 -12.55 -8.76 9.23
CA LEU A 252 -13.04 -7.54 9.86
C LEU A 252 -13.45 -6.49 8.83
N SER A 253 -12.79 -6.44 7.67
CA SER A 253 -13.16 -5.52 6.59
C SER A 253 -14.57 -5.82 6.07
N GLY A 254 -14.93 -7.10 5.91
CA GLY A 254 -16.28 -7.52 5.54
C GLY A 254 -17.32 -7.16 6.61
N ASN A 255 -16.98 -7.31 7.89
CA ASN A 255 -17.82 -6.87 9.00
C ASN A 255 -18.08 -5.35 8.92
N THR A 256 -17.04 -4.55 8.74
CA THR A 256 -17.12 -3.08 8.60
C THR A 256 -17.99 -2.66 7.40
N LEU A 257 -18.00 -3.45 6.31
CA LEU A 257 -18.89 -3.25 5.16
C LEU A 257 -20.32 -3.69 5.42
N GLY A 258 -20.62 -4.30 6.56
CA GLY A 258 -21.94 -4.81 6.91
C GLY A 258 -22.28 -6.16 6.26
N LEU A 259 -21.27 -6.92 5.78
CA LEU A 259 -21.52 -8.23 5.14
C LEU A 259 -22.13 -9.25 6.09
N HIS A 260 -21.96 -9.10 7.39
CA HIS A 260 -22.63 -9.91 8.42
C HIS A 260 -24.17 -9.80 8.39
N ARG A 261 -24.70 -8.75 7.76
CA ARG A 261 -26.16 -8.57 7.54
C ARG A 261 -26.64 -9.07 6.18
N LEU A 262 -25.69 -9.32 5.26
CA LEU A 262 -25.96 -9.72 3.87
C LEU A 262 -25.59 -11.16 3.59
N SER A 263 -24.92 -11.82 4.52
CA SER A 263 -24.40 -13.18 4.39
C SER A 263 -24.88 -14.05 5.54
N THR A 264 -25.09 -15.34 5.29
CA THR A 264 -25.52 -16.31 6.30
C THR A 264 -24.39 -17.22 6.76
N HIS A 265 -23.33 -17.37 5.96
CA HIS A 265 -22.21 -18.29 6.23
C HIS A 265 -20.87 -17.60 6.02
N LEU A 266 -19.96 -17.83 6.96
CA LEU A 266 -18.55 -17.44 6.91
C LEU A 266 -17.69 -18.70 6.80
N TYR A 267 -16.91 -18.81 5.73
CA TYR A 267 -15.93 -19.87 5.56
C TYR A 267 -14.52 -19.32 5.81
N PRO A 268 -13.89 -19.66 6.96
CA PRO A 268 -12.74 -18.91 7.46
C PRO A 268 -11.39 -19.33 6.88
N MET A 269 -11.36 -20.16 5.83
CA MET A 269 -10.12 -20.51 5.13
C MET A 269 -9.52 -19.25 4.49
N PRO A 270 -8.29 -18.83 4.83
CA PRO A 270 -7.62 -17.73 4.15
C PRO A 270 -7.32 -18.10 2.69
N LEU A 271 -7.94 -17.39 1.75
CA LEU A 271 -7.58 -17.52 0.33
C LEU A 271 -6.37 -16.63 0.01
N THR A 272 -6.37 -15.40 0.51
CA THR A 272 -5.27 -14.43 0.47
C THR A 272 -5.29 -13.61 1.77
N TRP A 273 -4.30 -12.73 1.95
CA TRP A 273 -4.26 -11.81 3.09
C TRP A 273 -4.44 -10.35 2.66
N GLY A 274 -4.13 -10.03 1.42
CA GLY A 274 -4.13 -8.66 0.92
C GLY A 274 -2.91 -7.89 1.40
N LEU A 275 -1.81 -8.01 0.67
CA LEU A 275 -0.63 -7.19 0.91
C LEU A 275 -0.76 -5.83 0.21
N ALA A 276 -0.19 -4.80 0.83
CA ALA A 276 -0.07 -3.48 0.25
C ALA A 276 1.35 -2.93 0.47
N ILE A 277 1.89 -2.20 -0.51
CA ILE A 277 3.20 -1.58 -0.44
C ILE A 277 2.99 -0.09 -0.18
N PHE A 278 3.49 0.43 0.94
CA PHE A 278 3.68 1.87 1.07
C PHE A 278 4.97 2.25 0.39
N ALA A 279 4.88 3.12 -0.61
CA ALA A 279 5.97 3.43 -1.50
C ALA A 279 6.08 4.92 -1.82
N ALA A 280 7.25 5.33 -2.30
CA ALA A 280 7.52 6.68 -2.77
C ALA A 280 8.03 6.69 -4.20
N ASN A 281 7.70 7.73 -4.96
CA ASN A 281 8.50 8.08 -6.13
C ASN A 281 9.94 8.31 -5.70
N ARG A 282 10.91 7.73 -6.41
CA ARG A 282 12.32 7.78 -6.03
C ARG A 282 12.84 9.21 -5.87
N ARG A 283 12.52 10.12 -6.81
CA ARG A 283 12.96 11.52 -6.74
C ARG A 283 12.32 12.24 -5.56
N ALA A 284 11.04 11.97 -5.28
CA ALA A 284 10.36 12.54 -4.12
C ALA A 284 10.99 12.05 -2.80
N TRP A 285 11.37 10.78 -2.72
CA TRP A 285 12.08 10.21 -1.58
C TRP A 285 13.48 10.81 -1.38
N GLU A 286 14.26 10.90 -2.47
CA GLU A 286 15.61 11.47 -2.45
C GLU A 286 15.60 12.97 -2.12
N GLY A 287 14.55 13.70 -2.53
CA GLY A 287 14.34 15.12 -2.26
C GLY A 287 13.85 15.47 -0.84
N LEU A 288 13.54 14.46 0.01
CA LEU A 288 13.18 14.74 1.41
C LEU A 288 14.36 15.32 2.21
N PRO A 289 14.08 16.20 3.19
CA PRO A 289 15.08 16.58 4.18
C PRO A 289 15.76 15.34 4.80
N PRO A 290 17.09 15.33 4.97
CA PRO A 290 17.81 14.14 5.43
C PRO A 290 17.34 13.61 6.78
N ASP A 291 16.97 14.49 7.71
CA ASP A 291 16.45 14.16 9.03
C ASP A 291 15.04 13.54 8.96
N LEU A 292 14.17 14.04 8.07
CA LEU A 292 12.87 13.43 7.80
C LEU A 292 13.04 12.03 7.20
N ARG A 293 13.92 11.87 6.22
CA ARG A 293 14.19 10.57 5.63
C ARG A 293 14.74 9.57 6.65
N THR A 294 15.62 10.02 7.55
CA THR A 294 16.15 9.20 8.66
C THR A 294 15.03 8.82 9.63
N LEU A 295 14.16 9.77 9.98
CA LEU A 295 13.00 9.52 10.83
C LEU A 295 12.06 8.47 10.20
N LEU A 296 11.70 8.63 8.95
CA LEU A 296 10.81 7.71 8.24
C LEU A 296 11.43 6.29 8.11
N ARG A 297 12.72 6.17 7.82
CA ARG A 297 13.42 4.87 7.79
C ARG A 297 13.37 4.13 9.13
N ARG A 298 13.31 4.85 10.23
CA ARG A 298 13.20 4.28 11.58
C ARG A 298 11.74 3.93 11.94
N GLU A 299 10.79 4.79 11.59
CA GLU A 299 9.42 4.68 12.08
C GLU A 299 8.49 3.86 11.18
N LEU A 300 8.72 3.84 9.84
CA LEU A 300 7.88 3.04 8.94
C LEU A 300 7.98 1.53 9.18
N PRO A 301 9.15 0.94 9.49
CA PRO A 301 9.20 -0.48 9.90
C PRO A 301 8.45 -0.77 11.22
N ARG A 302 8.39 0.20 12.14
CA ARG A 302 7.61 0.08 13.38
C ARG A 302 6.12 0.11 13.10
N LEU A 303 5.69 1.03 12.23
CA LEU A 303 4.31 1.09 11.75
C LEU A 303 3.92 -0.22 11.05
N GLU A 304 4.78 -0.73 10.16
CA GLU A 304 4.59 -2.02 9.51
C GLU A 304 4.37 -3.14 10.52
N ALA A 305 5.26 -3.29 11.51
CA ALA A 305 5.15 -4.30 12.54
C ALA A 305 3.81 -4.21 13.31
N SER A 306 3.41 -2.99 13.68
CA SER A 306 2.15 -2.74 14.38
C SER A 306 0.93 -3.12 13.53
N ILE A 307 0.97 -2.83 12.23
CA ILE A 307 -0.10 -3.21 11.28
C ILE A 307 -0.19 -4.74 11.13
N TRP A 308 0.94 -5.43 11.08
CA TRP A 308 0.96 -6.90 10.98
C TRP A 308 0.36 -7.57 12.23
N GLU A 309 0.68 -7.07 13.42
CA GLU A 309 0.08 -7.54 14.66
C GLU A 309 -1.41 -7.23 14.73
N ALA A 310 -1.80 -6.03 14.30
CA ALA A 310 -3.20 -5.64 14.24
C ALA A 310 -4.00 -6.53 13.28
N ALA A 311 -3.48 -6.82 12.09
CA ALA A 311 -4.17 -7.66 11.10
C ALA A 311 -4.42 -9.08 11.62
N GLN A 312 -3.52 -9.61 12.44
CA GLN A 312 -3.74 -10.91 13.10
C GLN A 312 -4.89 -10.85 14.11
N ARG A 313 -4.94 -9.79 14.95
CA ARG A 313 -6.06 -9.56 15.88
C ARG A 313 -7.37 -9.29 15.13
N ASP A 314 -7.33 -8.44 14.11
CA ASP A 314 -8.47 -8.08 13.27
C ASP A 314 -9.04 -9.29 12.53
N THR A 315 -8.21 -10.29 12.19
CA THR A 315 -8.66 -11.56 11.60
C THR A 315 -9.54 -12.33 12.58
N ALA A 316 -9.09 -12.50 13.82
CA ALA A 316 -9.84 -13.21 14.85
C ALA A 316 -11.08 -12.42 15.29
N GLU A 317 -10.96 -11.11 15.50
CA GLU A 317 -12.06 -10.21 15.84
C GLU A 317 -13.14 -10.22 14.74
N GLY A 318 -12.72 -10.15 13.47
CA GLY A 318 -13.66 -10.20 12.36
C GLY A 318 -14.45 -11.51 12.32
N ILE A 319 -13.83 -12.66 12.53
CA ILE A 319 -14.54 -13.95 12.64
C ILE A 319 -15.53 -13.87 13.79
N ALA A 320 -15.07 -13.49 14.99
CA ALA A 320 -15.90 -13.43 16.18
C ALA A 320 -17.10 -12.50 16.02
N CYS A 321 -16.90 -11.30 15.47
CA CYS A 321 -18.00 -10.34 15.28
C CYS A 321 -19.02 -10.79 14.23
N ASN A 322 -18.57 -11.35 13.12
CA ASN A 322 -19.48 -11.87 12.09
C ASN A 322 -20.34 -13.04 12.60
N THR A 323 -19.85 -13.81 13.57
CA THR A 323 -20.51 -15.01 14.12
C THR A 323 -21.17 -14.78 15.49
N GLY A 324 -21.34 -13.54 15.92
CA GLY A 324 -22.21 -13.19 17.04
C GLY A 324 -21.56 -13.07 18.42
N ALA A 325 -20.22 -12.92 18.50
CA ALA A 325 -19.54 -12.78 19.79
C ALA A 325 -20.02 -11.55 20.56
N ARG A 326 -20.31 -11.73 21.85
CA ARG A 326 -20.84 -10.69 22.74
C ARG A 326 -19.85 -9.55 23.03
N THR A 327 -18.56 -9.80 22.79
CA THR A 327 -17.47 -8.80 22.92
C THR A 327 -17.52 -7.72 21.84
N CYS A 328 -18.24 -7.96 20.74
CA CYS A 328 -18.38 -7.02 19.65
C CYS A 328 -19.52 -6.02 19.93
N ALA A 329 -19.36 -4.80 19.42
CA ALA A 329 -20.40 -3.78 19.47
C ALA A 329 -21.71 -4.29 18.80
N PRO A 330 -22.88 -3.92 19.31
CA PRO A 330 -24.16 -4.45 18.79
C PRO A 330 -24.34 -4.30 17.28
N GLU A 331 -23.90 -3.18 16.72
CA GLU A 331 -24.00 -2.86 15.29
C GLU A 331 -23.04 -3.69 14.41
N GLN A 332 -21.98 -4.24 14.98
CA GLN A 332 -20.99 -5.10 14.33
C GLN A 332 -21.28 -6.60 14.53
N ARG A 333 -22.22 -6.93 15.39
CA ARG A 333 -22.50 -8.31 15.74
C ARG A 333 -23.41 -8.94 14.70
N GLY A 334 -22.90 -9.97 14.03
CA GLY A 334 -23.63 -10.81 13.09
C GLY A 334 -24.21 -12.07 13.78
N ASP A 335 -24.77 -12.93 12.96
CA ASP A 335 -25.30 -14.25 13.32
C ASP A 335 -24.91 -15.32 12.30
N MET A 336 -23.83 -15.06 11.55
CA MET A 336 -23.39 -15.97 10.49
C MET A 336 -22.95 -17.32 11.06
N ALA A 337 -23.33 -18.39 10.39
CA ALA A 337 -22.82 -19.73 10.67
C ALA A 337 -21.33 -19.80 10.28
N LEU A 338 -20.48 -20.17 11.24
CA LEU A 338 -19.08 -20.45 10.97
C LEU A 338 -18.95 -21.85 10.38
N VAL A 339 -18.45 -21.96 9.16
CA VAL A 339 -18.23 -23.23 8.48
C VAL A 339 -16.85 -23.77 8.84
N PRO A 340 -16.73 -24.96 9.45
CA PRO A 340 -15.42 -25.49 9.78
C PRO A 340 -14.62 -25.86 8.53
N VAL A 341 -13.34 -25.48 8.50
CA VAL A 341 -12.43 -25.88 7.41
C VAL A 341 -12.06 -27.35 7.63
N SER A 342 -12.43 -28.21 6.68
CA SER A 342 -12.10 -29.63 6.75
C SER A 342 -10.66 -29.91 6.29
N ALA A 343 -10.09 -31.04 6.73
CA ALA A 343 -8.79 -31.50 6.23
C ALA A 343 -8.82 -31.80 4.72
N GLN A 344 -9.99 -32.14 4.18
CA GLN A 344 -10.18 -32.33 2.74
C GLN A 344 -10.08 -31.00 2.01
N ASP A 345 -10.74 -29.94 2.51
CA ASP A 345 -10.66 -28.60 1.90
C ASP A 345 -9.23 -28.04 1.94
N ASP A 346 -8.48 -28.29 3.03
CA ASP A 346 -7.09 -27.84 3.08
C ASP A 346 -6.21 -28.58 2.06
N ARG A 347 -6.39 -29.90 1.89
CA ARG A 347 -5.70 -30.65 0.81
C ARG A 347 -6.11 -30.13 -0.57
N GLN A 348 -7.40 -29.83 -0.77
CA GLN A 348 -7.89 -29.26 -2.02
C GLN A 348 -7.27 -27.88 -2.30
N ARG A 349 -7.18 -27.01 -1.27
CA ARG A 349 -6.49 -25.71 -1.36
C ARG A 349 -5.05 -25.89 -1.85
N GLN A 350 -4.30 -26.82 -1.24
CA GLN A 350 -2.90 -27.10 -1.62
C GLN A 350 -2.80 -27.60 -3.08
N THR A 351 -3.68 -28.52 -3.45
CA THR A 351 -3.73 -29.07 -4.81
C THR A 351 -4.04 -27.96 -5.82
N LEU A 352 -5.07 -27.16 -5.57
CA LEU A 352 -5.48 -26.05 -6.46
C LEU A 352 -4.38 -25.00 -6.60
N PHE A 353 -3.70 -24.67 -5.48
CA PHE A 353 -2.55 -23.78 -5.55
C PHE A 353 -1.48 -24.32 -6.49
N ALA A 354 -1.06 -25.57 -6.30
CA ALA A 354 0.07 -26.17 -7.04
C ALA A 354 -0.27 -26.46 -8.53
N THR A 355 -1.52 -26.85 -8.81
CA THR A 355 -1.90 -27.32 -10.16
C THR A 355 -2.63 -26.27 -11.00
N VAL A 356 -3.16 -25.21 -10.40
CA VAL A 356 -3.93 -24.18 -11.12
C VAL A 356 -3.37 -22.79 -10.87
N VAL A 357 -3.36 -22.31 -9.61
CA VAL A 357 -3.06 -20.90 -9.30
C VAL A 357 -1.61 -20.56 -9.67
N LEU A 358 -0.64 -21.35 -9.21
CA LEU A 358 0.77 -21.11 -9.51
C LEU A 358 1.06 -21.23 -11.02
N PRO A 359 0.63 -22.29 -11.75
CA PRO A 359 0.82 -22.38 -13.20
C PRO A 359 0.17 -21.21 -13.96
N ARG A 360 -1.07 -20.83 -13.67
CA ARG A 360 -1.73 -19.71 -14.34
C ARG A 360 -1.05 -18.37 -14.05
N TRP A 361 -0.56 -18.17 -12.81
CA TRP A 361 0.24 -17.00 -12.48
C TRP A 361 1.55 -16.98 -13.30
N LEU A 362 2.27 -18.11 -13.43
CA LEU A 362 3.48 -18.23 -14.22
C LEU A 362 3.23 -17.97 -15.72
N GLN A 363 2.10 -18.44 -16.27
CA GLN A 363 1.70 -18.14 -17.66
C GLN A 363 1.53 -16.63 -17.89
N ARG A 364 0.88 -15.93 -16.97
CA ARG A 364 0.71 -14.46 -17.06
C ARG A 364 2.00 -13.69 -16.85
N CYS A 365 2.86 -14.19 -16.01
CA CYS A 365 4.07 -13.48 -15.56
C CYS A 365 5.31 -13.80 -16.42
N GLY A 366 5.35 -14.97 -17.05
CA GLY A 366 6.44 -15.41 -17.93
C GLY A 366 7.64 -16.05 -17.21
N ARG A 367 8.63 -16.46 -18.01
CA ARG A 367 9.79 -17.25 -17.54
C ARG A 367 10.61 -16.58 -16.44
N SER A 368 10.74 -15.25 -16.47
CA SER A 368 11.47 -14.51 -15.42
C SER A 368 10.85 -14.70 -14.04
N CYS A 369 9.53 -14.86 -13.96
CA CYS A 369 8.84 -15.09 -12.71
C CYS A 369 9.04 -16.51 -12.15
N ALA A 370 9.18 -17.52 -13.02
CA ALA A 370 9.55 -18.86 -12.58
C ALA A 370 10.95 -18.88 -11.95
N GLN A 371 11.88 -18.14 -12.53
CA GLN A 371 13.23 -18.00 -11.96
C GLN A 371 13.18 -17.33 -10.59
N VAL A 372 12.49 -16.20 -10.50
CA VAL A 372 12.34 -15.47 -9.23
C VAL A 372 11.64 -16.34 -8.17
N TRP A 373 10.56 -17.04 -8.54
CA TRP A 373 9.88 -17.98 -7.66
C TRP A 373 10.83 -19.03 -7.09
N ASN A 374 11.62 -19.68 -7.96
CA ASN A 374 12.56 -20.72 -7.57
C ASN A 374 13.79 -20.20 -6.82
N GLN A 375 14.05 -18.91 -6.84
CA GLN A 375 15.11 -18.25 -6.07
C GLN A 375 14.61 -17.67 -4.73
N THR A 376 13.29 -17.54 -4.53
CA THR A 376 12.70 -16.86 -3.39
C THR A 376 11.68 -17.75 -2.66
N ILE A 377 10.41 -17.66 -3.03
CA ILE A 377 9.30 -18.33 -2.34
C ILE A 377 9.35 -19.84 -2.48
N GLY A 378 9.69 -20.34 -3.65
CA GLY A 378 9.74 -21.77 -3.94
C GLY A 378 10.54 -22.57 -2.92
N PRO A 379 11.85 -22.28 -2.70
CA PRO A 379 12.65 -22.93 -1.68
C PRO A 379 12.13 -22.71 -0.26
N ALA A 380 11.73 -21.48 0.07
CA ALA A 380 11.24 -21.12 1.39
C ALA A 380 9.96 -21.90 1.78
N ARG A 381 9.15 -22.28 0.79
CA ARG A 381 7.87 -22.98 1.00
C ARG A 381 7.89 -24.45 0.57
N GLY A 382 9.02 -24.96 0.04
CA GLY A 382 9.10 -26.30 -0.53
C GLY A 382 8.19 -26.50 -1.75
N LEU A 383 7.94 -25.43 -2.53
CA LEU A 383 7.01 -25.39 -3.65
C LEU A 383 7.73 -24.93 -4.93
N PRO A 384 8.49 -25.80 -5.62
CA PRO A 384 9.16 -25.41 -6.85
C PRO A 384 8.15 -25.05 -7.94
N ALA A 385 8.50 -24.10 -8.81
CA ALA A 385 7.73 -23.86 -10.02
C ALA A 385 7.73 -25.11 -10.91
N PRO A 386 6.58 -25.46 -11.51
CA PRO A 386 6.55 -26.58 -12.46
C PRO A 386 7.44 -26.28 -13.67
N THR A 387 8.00 -27.33 -14.27
CA THR A 387 8.88 -27.22 -15.45
C THR A 387 8.14 -26.82 -16.73
N THR A 388 6.84 -27.11 -16.77
CA THR A 388 5.92 -26.74 -17.85
C THR A 388 4.69 -26.02 -17.28
N TYR A 389 4.32 -24.88 -17.86
CA TYR A 389 3.17 -24.06 -17.49
C TYR A 389 2.65 -23.25 -18.67
#